data_add39c303637562338d129b4542a5077
#
_entry.id   add39c303637562338d129b4542a5077
#
_cell.length_a   1.000
_cell.length_b   1.000
_cell.length_c   1.000
_cell.angle_alpha   90.00
_cell.angle_beta   90.00
_cell.angle_gamma   90.00
#
_symmetry.space_group_name_H-M   'P 1'
#
loop_
_entity.id
_entity.type
_entity.pdbx_description
1 polymer ?
#
loop_
_entity_poly.entity_id
_entity_poly.type
_entity_poly.pdbx_seq_one_letter_code
_entity_poly.pdbx_strand_id
1 'polypeptide(L)'
;MARIMSFAQQKGGAGKTTVLVQLAHHWMQAGHKVALVDLDPQGSLSRWAGLRGGVDCTASSDWKASSDIRAAARRADLVLVDCPGNADILLRATIRDSDLVVAPAQPSMMDLWALEPVVEMARKEKTPLRVVLNRVPPQGRAAEEARGMIEADLLNEQIGNRVVFQQAFALGKAAAELQPRSKAAEEVAALAAALDAIR
;
A
#
# COMPACT_ATOMS: atom_id res chain seq x y z
N MET A 1 -6.29 -12.29 15.64
CA MET A 1 -4.93 -12.12 15.08
C MET A 1 -4.93 -10.81 14.30
N ALA A 2 -3.80 -10.10 14.28
CA ALA A 2 -3.66 -8.92 13.44
C ALA A 2 -3.79 -9.30 11.97
N ARG A 3 -4.38 -8.44 11.16
CA ARG A 3 -4.41 -8.58 9.70
C ARG A 3 -3.16 -7.96 9.10
N ILE A 4 -2.44 -8.72 8.29
CA ILE A 4 -1.18 -8.30 7.65
C ILE A 4 -1.47 -7.97 6.19
N MET A 5 -1.20 -6.73 5.78
CA MET A 5 -1.35 -6.28 4.40
C MET A 5 -0.01 -5.78 3.87
N SER A 6 0.49 -6.39 2.79
CA SER A 6 1.71 -5.95 2.12
C SER A 6 1.40 -5.10 0.90
N PHE A 7 2.17 -4.02 0.71
CA PHE A 7 2.06 -3.13 -0.44
C PHE A 7 3.21 -3.45 -1.39
N ALA A 8 2.87 -4.08 -2.52
CA ALA A 8 3.85 -4.67 -3.43
C ALA A 8 3.68 -4.18 -4.86
N GLN A 9 4.77 -3.77 -5.47
CA GLN A 9 4.90 -3.45 -6.90
C GLN A 9 6.38 -3.36 -7.23
N GLN A 10 6.83 -4.02 -8.28
CA GLN A 10 8.25 -4.00 -8.66
C GLN A 10 8.68 -2.67 -9.28
N LYS A 11 7.77 -1.95 -9.92
CA LYS A 11 8.09 -0.64 -10.48
C LYS A 11 8.23 0.42 -9.39
N GLY A 12 9.36 1.13 -9.38
CA GLY A 12 9.57 2.31 -8.56
C GLY A 12 8.58 3.43 -8.93
N GLY A 13 8.09 4.16 -7.93
CA GLY A 13 7.19 5.30 -8.16
C GLY A 13 5.71 4.97 -8.37
N ALA A 14 5.29 3.71 -8.31
CA ALA A 14 3.87 3.31 -8.39
C ALA A 14 3.02 3.84 -7.22
N GLY A 15 3.67 4.25 -6.12
CA GLY A 15 3.03 4.90 -4.99
C GLY A 15 2.67 3.96 -3.84
N LYS A 16 3.35 2.82 -3.68
CA LYS A 16 3.18 1.90 -2.55
C LYS A 16 3.13 2.62 -1.21
N THR A 17 4.22 3.27 -0.84
CA THR A 17 4.36 4.01 0.42
C THR A 17 3.29 5.10 0.56
N THR A 18 2.98 5.83 -0.53
CA THR A 18 1.97 6.88 -0.50
C THR A 18 0.59 6.32 -0.15
N VAL A 19 0.14 5.27 -0.84
CA VAL A 19 -1.16 4.64 -0.56
C VAL A 19 -1.18 4.06 0.85
N LEU A 20 -0.09 3.38 1.25
CA LEU A 20 0.05 2.79 2.58
C LEU A 20 -0.15 3.83 3.69
N VAL A 21 0.53 4.98 3.64
CA VAL A 21 0.44 5.98 4.71
C VAL A 21 -0.93 6.64 4.79
N GLN A 22 -1.63 6.79 3.66
CA GLN A 22 -3.00 7.31 3.65
C GLN A 22 -3.97 6.34 4.36
N LEU A 23 -3.86 5.05 4.04
CA LEU A 23 -4.66 4.00 4.66
C LEU A 23 -4.29 3.81 6.14
N ALA A 24 -2.99 3.84 6.48
CA ALA A 24 -2.53 3.79 7.87
C ALA A 24 -3.19 4.89 8.71
N HIS A 25 -3.16 6.13 8.21
CA HIS A 25 -3.85 7.24 8.89
C HIS A 25 -5.35 6.99 9.04
N HIS A 26 -6.01 6.54 7.97
CA HIS A 26 -7.46 6.27 7.99
C HIS A 26 -7.82 5.27 9.10
N TRP A 27 -7.14 4.12 9.16
CA TRP A 27 -7.41 3.11 10.19
C TRP A 27 -7.01 3.56 11.60
N MET A 28 -5.92 4.31 11.75
CA MET A 28 -5.58 4.92 13.05
C MET A 28 -6.67 5.89 13.54
N GLN A 29 -7.26 6.69 12.64
CA GLN A 29 -8.38 7.57 12.98
C GLN A 29 -9.67 6.79 13.33
N ALA A 30 -9.85 5.62 12.74
CA ALA A 30 -10.94 4.69 13.09
C ALA A 30 -10.69 3.94 14.42
N GLY A 31 -9.57 4.18 15.09
CA GLY A 31 -9.25 3.60 16.40
C GLY A 31 -8.48 2.27 16.37
N HIS A 32 -8.07 1.81 15.18
CA HIS A 32 -7.24 0.60 15.09
C HIS A 32 -5.80 0.86 15.53
N LYS A 33 -5.23 -0.14 16.19
CA LYS A 33 -3.78 -0.20 16.45
C LYS A 33 -3.09 -0.63 15.17
N VAL A 34 -2.38 0.29 14.51
CA VAL A 34 -1.67 0.05 13.26
C VAL A 34 -0.17 0.01 13.53
N ALA A 35 0.50 -1.05 13.08
CA ALA A 35 1.94 -1.14 13.03
C ALA A 35 2.43 -1.13 11.58
N LEU A 36 3.53 -0.43 11.34
CA LEU A 36 4.15 -0.28 10.03
C LEU A 36 5.48 -1.06 10.01
N VAL A 37 5.75 -1.74 8.91
CA VAL A 37 7.03 -2.40 8.66
C VAL A 37 7.57 -1.92 7.32
N ASP A 38 8.73 -1.27 7.36
CA ASP A 38 9.42 -0.72 6.20
C ASP A 38 10.52 -1.69 5.76
N LEU A 39 10.31 -2.35 4.63
CA LEU A 39 11.27 -3.26 4.01
C LEU A 39 11.99 -2.62 2.81
N ASP A 40 11.58 -1.39 2.41
CA ASP A 40 12.22 -0.70 1.30
C ASP A 40 13.53 -0.04 1.79
N PRO A 41 14.69 -0.37 1.20
CA PRO A 41 15.97 0.26 1.55
C PRO A 41 15.98 1.78 1.41
N GLN A 42 15.05 2.36 0.63
CA GLN A 42 14.90 3.81 0.53
C GLN A 42 14.37 4.44 1.83
N GLY A 43 13.72 3.66 2.70
CA GLY A 43 13.26 4.10 4.01
C GLY A 43 12.22 5.22 3.98
N SER A 44 11.42 5.29 2.93
CA SER A 44 10.43 6.37 2.77
C SER A 44 9.33 6.31 3.83
N LEU A 45 8.87 5.11 4.18
CA LEU A 45 7.88 4.89 5.23
C LEU A 45 8.44 5.27 6.60
N SER A 46 9.67 4.85 6.89
CA SER A 46 10.39 5.17 8.15
C SER A 46 10.59 6.67 8.33
N ARG A 47 10.94 7.39 7.24
CA ARG A 47 11.07 8.85 7.28
C ARG A 47 9.73 9.53 7.54
N TRP A 48 8.66 9.08 6.86
CA TRP A 48 7.31 9.61 7.10
C TRP A 48 6.87 9.38 8.55
N ALA A 49 7.08 8.17 9.09
CA ALA A 49 6.75 7.83 10.47
C ALA A 49 7.53 8.68 11.48
N GLY A 50 8.82 8.96 11.22
CA GLY A 50 9.65 9.84 12.03
C GLY A 50 9.13 11.31 12.04
N LEU A 51 8.70 11.82 10.89
CA LEU A 51 8.09 13.16 10.80
C LEU A 51 6.75 13.22 11.51
N ARG A 52 5.95 12.16 11.42
CA ARG A 52 4.64 12.08 12.06
C ARG A 52 4.75 12.04 13.58
N GLY A 53 5.67 11.27 14.10
CA GLY A 53 5.78 10.95 15.52
C GLY A 53 4.65 10.05 16.05
N GLY A 54 4.94 9.27 17.08
CA GLY A 54 3.92 8.46 17.78
C GLY A 54 3.36 7.28 16.97
N VAL A 55 3.96 6.91 15.85
CA VAL A 55 3.56 5.77 15.01
C VAL A 55 4.50 4.59 15.26
N ASP A 56 3.92 3.41 15.46
CA ASP A 56 4.68 2.17 15.55
C ASP A 56 5.21 1.80 14.15
N CYS A 57 6.48 2.08 13.90
CA CYS A 57 7.15 1.78 12.63
C CYS A 57 8.48 1.09 12.88
N THR A 58 8.67 -0.06 12.25
CA THR A 58 9.89 -0.85 12.30
C THR A 58 10.55 -0.85 10.92
N ALA A 59 11.75 -0.27 10.80
CA ALA A 59 12.62 -0.51 9.65
C ALA A 59 13.23 -1.90 9.77
N SER A 60 13.10 -2.72 8.72
CA SER A 60 13.56 -4.10 8.73
C SER A 60 14.30 -4.44 7.44
N SER A 61 15.00 -5.54 7.45
CA SER A 61 15.81 -6.02 6.34
C SER A 61 15.61 -7.51 6.13
N ASP A 62 16.01 -8.00 4.95
CA ASP A 62 15.81 -9.33 4.39
C ASP A 62 15.54 -10.46 5.40
N TRP A 63 16.55 -10.85 6.19
CA TRP A 63 16.46 -12.00 7.07
C TRP A 63 15.62 -11.77 8.35
N LYS A 64 15.36 -10.51 8.72
CA LYS A 64 14.50 -10.14 9.86
C LYS A 64 13.04 -9.94 9.49
N ALA A 65 12.72 -9.73 8.22
CA ALA A 65 11.39 -9.30 7.77
C ALA A 65 10.26 -10.14 8.39
N SER A 66 10.29 -11.46 8.23
CA SER A 66 9.25 -12.34 8.78
C SER A 66 9.16 -12.29 10.31
N SER A 67 10.29 -12.13 11.01
CA SER A 67 10.28 -12.02 12.48
C SER A 67 9.70 -10.70 12.95
N ASP A 68 10.02 -9.60 12.26
CA ASP A 68 9.58 -8.26 12.59
C ASP A 68 8.09 -8.07 12.26
N ILE A 69 7.62 -8.62 11.12
CA ILE A 69 6.18 -8.66 10.79
C ILE A 69 5.40 -9.41 11.88
N ARG A 70 5.86 -10.60 12.28
CA ARG A 70 5.22 -11.34 13.36
C ARG A 70 5.28 -10.63 14.71
N ALA A 71 6.37 -9.92 14.99
CA ALA A 71 6.48 -9.09 16.20
C ALA A 71 5.49 -7.92 16.17
N ALA A 72 5.31 -7.26 15.03
CA ALA A 72 4.30 -6.23 14.82
C ALA A 72 2.89 -6.77 15.01
N ALA A 73 2.58 -7.95 14.44
CA ALA A 73 1.28 -8.59 14.53
C ALA A 73 0.84 -8.98 15.96
N ARG A 74 1.80 -9.11 16.90
CA ARG A 74 1.46 -9.39 18.31
C ARG A 74 0.95 -8.16 19.08
N ARG A 75 1.18 -6.93 18.57
CA ARG A 75 0.88 -5.68 19.28
C ARG A 75 -0.08 -4.74 18.55
N ALA A 76 -0.52 -5.13 17.36
CA ALA A 76 -1.40 -4.31 16.51
C ALA A 76 -2.63 -5.11 16.07
N ASP A 77 -3.64 -4.39 15.55
CA ASP A 77 -4.81 -4.98 14.89
C ASP A 77 -4.53 -5.13 13.37
N LEU A 78 -3.76 -4.19 12.82
CA LEU A 78 -3.35 -4.14 11.42
C LEU A 78 -1.83 -3.97 11.32
N VAL A 79 -1.19 -4.75 10.46
CA VAL A 79 0.22 -4.58 10.08
C VAL A 79 0.29 -4.23 8.61
N LEU A 80 0.87 -3.08 8.30
CA LEU A 80 1.06 -2.63 6.93
C LEU A 80 2.54 -2.70 6.58
N VAL A 81 2.86 -3.44 5.52
CA VAL A 81 4.23 -3.73 5.12
C VAL A 81 4.55 -3.04 3.80
N ASP A 82 5.50 -2.13 3.79
CA ASP A 82 6.00 -1.49 2.56
C ASP A 82 7.12 -2.35 1.96
N CYS A 83 6.83 -2.95 0.80
CA CYS A 83 7.74 -3.89 0.15
C CYS A 83 8.74 -3.17 -0.77
N PRO A 84 9.98 -3.67 -0.90
CA PRO A 84 10.95 -3.16 -1.86
C PRO A 84 10.50 -3.43 -3.31
N GLY A 85 10.97 -2.58 -4.23
CA GLY A 85 10.66 -2.74 -5.66
C GLY A 85 11.41 -3.90 -6.35
N ASN A 86 12.63 -4.23 -5.89
CA ASN A 86 13.54 -5.14 -6.58
C ASN A 86 14.19 -6.15 -5.62
N ALA A 87 13.40 -7.00 -4.98
CA ALA A 87 13.94 -8.02 -4.07
C ALA A 87 13.05 -9.26 -4.06
N ASP A 88 13.13 -10.09 -5.10
CA ASP A 88 12.21 -11.20 -5.34
C ASP A 88 12.08 -12.18 -4.16
N ILE A 89 13.19 -12.53 -3.51
CA ILE A 89 13.19 -13.47 -2.38
C ILE A 89 12.46 -12.85 -1.17
N LEU A 90 12.79 -11.61 -0.82
CA LEU A 90 12.16 -10.89 0.28
C LEU A 90 10.69 -10.62 0.01
N LEU A 91 10.38 -10.16 -1.21
CA LEU A 91 9.01 -9.90 -1.64
C LEU A 91 8.15 -11.16 -1.55
N ARG A 92 8.66 -12.28 -2.05
CA ARG A 92 7.96 -13.57 -1.99
C ARG A 92 7.70 -14.03 -0.54
N ALA A 93 8.70 -13.91 0.33
CA ALA A 93 8.55 -14.25 1.75
C ALA A 93 7.50 -13.35 2.43
N THR A 94 7.51 -12.04 2.12
CA THR A 94 6.54 -11.07 2.65
C THR A 94 5.13 -11.38 2.17
N ILE A 95 4.95 -11.67 0.88
CA ILE A 95 3.65 -12.06 0.30
C ILE A 95 3.09 -13.30 1.02
N ARG A 96 3.92 -14.32 1.23
CA ARG A 96 3.51 -15.54 1.94
C ARG A 96 3.09 -15.29 3.39
N ASP A 97 3.73 -14.34 4.07
CA ASP A 97 3.44 -13.99 5.46
C ASP A 97 2.27 -12.97 5.58
N SER A 98 1.62 -12.60 4.47
CA SER A 98 0.53 -11.62 4.42
C SER A 98 -0.84 -12.27 4.23
N ASP A 99 -1.87 -11.63 4.78
CA ASP A 99 -3.29 -12.00 4.56
C ASP A 99 -3.84 -11.38 3.26
N LEU A 100 -3.22 -10.28 2.81
CA LEU A 100 -3.61 -9.58 1.58
C LEU A 100 -2.42 -8.83 0.99
N VAL A 101 -2.29 -8.89 -0.33
CA VAL A 101 -1.39 -8.02 -1.10
C VAL A 101 -2.19 -6.88 -1.73
N VAL A 102 -1.79 -5.65 -1.47
CA VAL A 102 -2.29 -4.46 -2.17
C VAL A 102 -1.24 -4.04 -3.19
N ALA A 103 -1.61 -4.02 -4.46
CA ALA A 103 -0.70 -3.71 -5.57
C ALA A 103 -1.10 -2.40 -6.27
N PRO A 104 -0.56 -1.24 -5.86
CA PRO A 104 -0.81 0.01 -6.55
C PRO A 104 -0.15 0.03 -7.93
N ALA A 105 -0.90 0.44 -8.95
CA ALA A 105 -0.39 0.60 -10.31
C ALA A 105 -0.91 1.89 -10.94
N GLN A 106 -0.06 2.60 -11.68
CA GLN A 106 -0.54 3.72 -12.49
C GLN A 106 -1.24 3.17 -13.74
N PRO A 107 -2.19 3.90 -14.33
CA PRO A 107 -2.87 3.49 -15.55
C PRO A 107 -1.93 3.68 -16.75
N SER A 108 -0.87 2.88 -16.83
CA SER A 108 0.11 2.84 -17.93
C SER A 108 0.55 1.42 -18.22
N MET A 109 0.82 1.10 -19.48
CA MET A 109 1.29 -0.25 -19.87
C MET A 109 2.51 -0.70 -19.09
N MET A 110 3.46 0.19 -18.84
CA MET A 110 4.68 -0.14 -18.08
C MET A 110 4.39 -0.52 -16.62
N ASP A 111 3.38 0.10 -16.00
CA ASP A 111 2.95 -0.26 -14.64
C ASP A 111 2.20 -1.59 -14.64
N LEU A 112 1.38 -1.86 -15.66
CA LEU A 112 0.63 -3.10 -15.80
C LEU A 112 1.57 -4.30 -16.04
N TRP A 113 2.57 -4.17 -16.91
CA TRP A 113 3.58 -5.23 -17.08
C TRP A 113 4.37 -5.50 -15.80
N ALA A 114 4.65 -4.47 -15.01
CA ALA A 114 5.33 -4.62 -13.73
C ALA A 114 4.46 -5.25 -12.63
N LEU A 115 3.14 -5.41 -12.84
CA LEU A 115 2.26 -6.15 -11.95
C LEU A 115 2.40 -7.68 -12.09
N GLU A 116 2.65 -8.16 -13.31
CA GLU A 116 2.63 -9.59 -13.64
C GLU A 116 3.47 -10.45 -12.66
N PRO A 117 4.73 -10.09 -12.35
CA PRO A 117 5.53 -10.88 -11.41
C PRO A 117 4.94 -10.92 -10.00
N VAL A 118 4.35 -9.80 -9.54
CA VAL A 118 3.73 -9.72 -8.19
C VAL A 118 2.47 -10.57 -8.14
N VAL A 119 1.63 -10.53 -9.17
CA VAL A 119 0.43 -11.36 -9.31
C VAL A 119 0.79 -12.84 -9.33
N GLU A 120 1.84 -13.21 -10.10
CA GLU A 120 2.31 -14.60 -10.12
C GLU A 120 2.83 -15.06 -8.75
N MET A 121 3.60 -14.22 -8.05
CA MET A 121 4.08 -14.54 -6.71
C MET A 121 2.92 -14.76 -5.75
N ALA A 122 1.94 -13.85 -5.72
CA ALA A 122 0.77 -13.95 -4.86
C ALA A 122 -0.02 -15.24 -5.15
N ARG A 123 -0.22 -15.58 -6.43
CA ARG A 123 -0.89 -16.82 -6.83
C ARG A 123 -0.12 -18.07 -6.39
N LYS A 124 1.20 -18.11 -6.54
CA LYS A 124 2.06 -19.22 -6.10
C LYS A 124 2.02 -19.42 -4.59
N GLU A 125 1.99 -18.34 -3.83
CA GLU A 125 1.89 -18.37 -2.36
C GLU A 125 0.44 -18.50 -1.85
N LYS A 126 -0.55 -18.48 -2.75
CA LYS A 126 -1.99 -18.53 -2.44
C LYS A 126 -2.45 -17.37 -1.56
N THR A 127 -1.81 -16.24 -1.65
CA THR A 127 -2.15 -15.02 -0.92
C THR A 127 -3.10 -14.18 -1.77
N PRO A 128 -4.26 -13.76 -1.26
CA PRO A 128 -5.15 -12.84 -1.98
C PRO A 128 -4.41 -11.58 -2.39
N LEU A 129 -4.71 -11.08 -3.60
CA LEU A 129 -4.14 -9.84 -4.12
C LEU A 129 -5.26 -8.93 -4.61
N ARG A 130 -5.11 -7.63 -4.41
CA ARG A 130 -5.96 -6.59 -5.02
C ARG A 130 -5.11 -5.54 -5.69
N VAL A 131 -5.43 -5.24 -6.94
CA VAL A 131 -4.83 -4.14 -7.69
C VAL A 131 -5.62 -2.87 -7.43
N VAL A 132 -4.92 -1.77 -7.21
CA VAL A 132 -5.50 -0.43 -7.01
C VAL A 132 -4.91 0.51 -8.06
N LEU A 133 -5.76 1.10 -8.90
CA LEU A 133 -5.29 2.16 -9.79
C LEU A 133 -4.94 3.39 -8.96
N ASN A 134 -3.71 3.85 -9.11
CA ASN A 134 -3.14 4.98 -8.39
C ASN A 134 -2.67 6.06 -9.37
N ARG A 135 -2.63 7.30 -8.92
CA ARG A 135 -2.28 8.46 -9.73
C ARG A 135 -3.12 8.57 -11.01
N VAL A 136 -4.39 8.21 -10.90
CA VAL A 136 -5.31 8.30 -12.03
C VAL A 136 -5.46 9.77 -12.46
N PRO A 137 -5.20 10.11 -13.73
CA PRO A 137 -5.42 11.46 -14.23
C PRO A 137 -6.88 11.88 -14.08
N PRO A 138 -7.16 13.17 -13.83
CA PRO A 138 -8.53 13.65 -13.68
C PRO A 138 -9.32 13.63 -15.00
N GLN A 139 -8.64 13.52 -16.11
CA GLN A 139 -9.21 13.51 -17.46
C GLN A 139 -8.55 12.42 -18.31
N GLY A 140 -9.27 11.96 -19.36
CA GLY A 140 -8.78 10.93 -20.28
C GLY A 140 -9.34 9.55 -19.96
N ARG A 141 -9.04 8.58 -20.83
CA ARG A 141 -9.54 7.19 -20.77
C ARG A 141 -8.53 6.20 -20.20
N ALA A 142 -7.37 6.68 -19.73
CA ALA A 142 -6.28 5.81 -19.29
C ALA A 142 -6.68 4.80 -18.20
N ALA A 143 -7.56 5.19 -17.27
CA ALA A 143 -8.06 4.29 -16.25
C ALA A 143 -9.00 3.22 -16.83
N GLU A 144 -9.87 3.58 -17.78
CA GLU A 144 -10.78 2.63 -18.45
C GLU A 144 -9.98 1.63 -19.28
N GLU A 145 -9.00 2.12 -20.04
CA GLU A 145 -8.12 1.30 -20.86
C GLU A 145 -7.30 0.33 -19.98
N ALA A 146 -6.73 0.84 -18.87
CA ALA A 146 -6.00 0.00 -17.92
C ALA A 146 -6.91 -1.08 -17.29
N ARG A 147 -8.16 -0.73 -16.95
CA ARG A 147 -9.14 -1.70 -16.42
C ARG A 147 -9.43 -2.84 -17.39
N GLY A 148 -9.50 -2.56 -18.68
CA GLY A 148 -9.70 -3.56 -19.71
C GLY A 148 -8.52 -4.51 -19.93
N MET A 149 -7.35 -4.20 -19.40
CA MET A 149 -6.10 -4.96 -19.57
C MET A 149 -5.66 -5.73 -18.33
N ILE A 150 -6.24 -5.46 -17.17
CA ILE A 150 -5.86 -6.10 -15.91
C ILE A 150 -6.67 -7.37 -15.74
N GLU A 151 -6.01 -8.52 -15.76
CA GLU A 151 -6.63 -9.84 -15.49
C GLU A 151 -6.69 -10.18 -13.99
N ALA A 152 -5.95 -9.45 -13.16
CA ALA A 152 -5.94 -9.64 -11.71
C ALA A 152 -7.15 -8.97 -11.04
N ASP A 153 -7.42 -9.33 -9.79
CA ASP A 153 -8.48 -8.76 -8.96
C ASP A 153 -8.32 -7.24 -8.76
N LEU A 154 -8.84 -6.46 -9.70
CA LEU A 154 -8.82 -5.01 -9.69
C LEU A 154 -9.98 -4.46 -8.87
N LEU A 155 -9.69 -3.57 -7.92
CA LEU A 155 -10.71 -2.84 -7.18
C LEU A 155 -11.38 -1.78 -8.06
N ASN A 156 -12.65 -1.51 -7.78
CA ASN A 156 -13.36 -0.39 -8.40
C ASN A 156 -12.84 0.96 -7.92
N GLU A 157 -12.41 1.00 -6.67
CA GLU A 157 -11.81 2.15 -6.02
C GLU A 157 -10.46 2.48 -6.63
N GLN A 158 -10.18 3.79 -6.74
CA GLN A 158 -8.95 4.29 -7.32
C GLN A 158 -8.48 5.56 -6.60
N ILE A 159 -7.20 5.84 -6.68
CA ILE A 159 -6.59 7.05 -6.12
C ILE A 159 -6.19 7.98 -7.27
N GLY A 160 -6.74 9.18 -7.28
CA GLY A 160 -6.45 10.19 -8.28
C GLY A 160 -5.04 10.77 -8.14
N ASN A 161 -4.52 11.34 -9.24
CA ASN A 161 -3.27 12.08 -9.22
C ASN A 161 -3.49 13.47 -8.58
N ARG A 162 -3.14 13.60 -7.29
CA ARG A 162 -3.42 14.79 -6.48
C ARG A 162 -2.18 15.28 -5.77
N VAL A 163 -1.91 16.57 -5.87
CA VAL A 163 -0.75 17.22 -5.24
C VAL A 163 -0.78 17.10 -3.71
N VAL A 164 -1.96 17.09 -3.10
CA VAL A 164 -2.11 17.01 -1.65
C VAL A 164 -1.46 15.77 -1.04
N PHE A 165 -1.38 14.65 -1.77
CA PHE A 165 -0.69 13.45 -1.27
C PHE A 165 0.81 13.69 -1.07
N GLN A 166 1.45 14.41 -1.98
CA GLN A 166 2.87 14.76 -1.86
C GLN A 166 3.09 15.81 -0.77
N GLN A 167 2.23 16.83 -0.70
CA GLN A 167 2.30 17.86 0.33
C GLN A 167 2.14 17.28 1.73
N ALA A 168 1.16 16.42 1.92
CA ALA A 168 0.92 15.75 3.19
C ALA A 168 2.07 14.82 3.58
N PHE A 169 2.58 14.04 2.64
CA PHE A 169 3.70 13.12 2.87
C PHE A 169 4.94 13.86 3.39
N ALA A 170 5.28 15.01 2.79
CA ALA A 170 6.42 15.83 3.19
C ALA A 170 6.31 16.37 4.63
N LEU A 171 5.12 16.41 5.20
CA LEU A 171 4.83 16.88 6.56
C LEU A 171 4.60 15.74 7.56
N GLY A 172 4.79 14.48 7.18
CA GLY A 172 4.44 13.32 8.01
C GLY A 172 2.93 13.18 8.23
N LYS A 173 2.11 13.75 7.34
CA LYS A 173 0.65 13.76 7.42
C LYS A 173 0.01 12.92 6.32
N ALA A 174 -1.30 12.71 6.45
CA ALA A 174 -2.16 12.21 5.39
C ALA A 174 -2.94 13.36 4.73
N ALA A 175 -3.42 13.13 3.51
CA ALA A 175 -4.19 14.13 2.76
C ALA A 175 -5.45 14.58 3.52
N ALA A 176 -6.12 13.66 4.22
CA ALA A 176 -7.30 13.95 5.02
C ALA A 176 -7.04 14.91 6.19
N GLU A 177 -5.80 14.99 6.68
CA GLU A 177 -5.43 15.96 7.73
C GLU A 177 -5.25 17.37 7.18
N LEU A 178 -4.85 17.52 5.93
CA LEU A 178 -4.71 18.81 5.27
C LEU A 178 -6.03 19.26 4.63
N GLN A 179 -6.77 18.34 4.06
CA GLN A 179 -7.98 18.61 3.30
C GLN A 179 -9.06 17.54 3.62
N PRO A 180 -9.71 17.59 4.79
CA PRO A 180 -10.63 16.52 5.27
C PRO A 180 -11.84 16.26 4.37
N ARG A 181 -12.29 17.28 3.63
CA ARG A 181 -13.47 17.21 2.75
C ARG A 181 -13.10 17.15 1.26
N SER A 182 -11.91 16.69 0.95
CA SER A 182 -11.42 16.60 -0.43
C SER A 182 -11.74 15.26 -1.05
N LYS A 183 -11.78 15.21 -2.38
CA LYS A 183 -11.84 13.94 -3.11
C LYS A 183 -10.70 12.98 -2.74
N ALA A 184 -9.52 13.51 -2.35
CA ALA A 184 -8.43 12.67 -1.89
C ALA A 184 -8.81 11.89 -0.61
N ALA A 185 -9.46 12.56 0.35
CA ALA A 185 -9.92 11.92 1.58
C ALA A 185 -11.05 10.92 1.30
N GLU A 186 -11.98 11.25 0.42
CA GLU A 186 -13.07 10.36 0.00
C GLU A 186 -12.56 9.09 -0.69
N GLU A 187 -11.61 9.22 -1.62
CA GLU A 187 -11.00 8.11 -2.34
C GLU A 187 -10.26 7.16 -1.39
N VAL A 188 -9.52 7.69 -0.42
CA VAL A 188 -8.83 6.89 0.60
C VAL A 188 -9.83 6.15 1.49
N ALA A 189 -10.90 6.82 1.92
CA ALA A 189 -11.93 6.19 2.74
C ALA A 189 -12.67 5.08 1.99
N ALA A 190 -12.99 5.30 0.72
CA ALA A 190 -13.63 4.29 -0.13
C ALA A 190 -12.70 3.07 -0.33
N LEU A 191 -11.41 3.31 -0.60
CA LEU A 191 -10.43 2.24 -0.73
C LEU A 191 -10.27 1.45 0.57
N ALA A 192 -10.20 2.12 1.72
CA ALA A 192 -10.12 1.45 3.01
C ALA A 192 -11.35 0.55 3.24
N ALA A 193 -12.56 1.04 2.99
CA ALA A 193 -13.80 0.27 3.12
C ALA A 193 -13.82 -0.96 2.18
N ALA A 194 -13.34 -0.82 0.93
CA ALA A 194 -13.23 -1.93 0.01
C ALA A 194 -12.24 -3.00 0.50
N LEU A 195 -11.10 -2.58 1.05
CA LEU A 195 -10.10 -3.51 1.61
C LEU A 195 -10.62 -4.19 2.88
N ASP A 196 -11.38 -3.50 3.73
CA ASP A 196 -11.98 -4.07 4.95
C ASP A 196 -13.05 -5.13 4.64
N ALA A 197 -13.73 -5.01 3.49
CA ALA A 197 -14.73 -5.99 3.04
C ALA A 197 -14.12 -7.33 2.56
N ILE A 198 -12.81 -7.39 2.29
CA ILE A 198 -12.11 -8.59 1.86
C ILE A 198 -11.76 -9.42 3.10
N ARG A 199 -12.25 -10.66 3.12
CA ARG A 199 -11.99 -11.62 4.20
C ARG A 199 -10.89 -12.60 3.84
#